data_5be0b63c530db5eb24ce5b3fd5666111
#
_entry.id   5be0b63c530db5eb24ce5b3fd5666111
#
_cell.length_a   1.000
_cell.length_b   1.000
_cell.length_c   1.000
_cell.angle_alpha   90.00
_cell.angle_beta   90.00
_cell.angle_gamma   90.00
#
_symmetry.space_group_name_H-M   'P 1'
#
loop_
_entity.id
_entity.type
_entity.pdbx_description
1 polymer ?
#
loop_
_entity_poly.entity_id
_entity_poly.type
_entity_poly.pdbx_seq_one_letter_code
_entity_poly.pdbx_strand_id
1 'polypeptide(L)'
;MSQEISREQFVNALFSVIDESFDKVEGVYLDSGTSLFDTINKLSADEASRKVPNGKTTIAGHVDHARFYLRAIENFMLEKPGKVDWSESWQTTTVNAQEWEALKERLKAARDSIVAVMNEFDDWNNPKKLGGAMGIVAHTAFHLGAIRQMIIATKGGRANLGEFETM
;
A
#
# COMPACT_ATOMS: atom_id res chain seq x y z
N MET A 1 -6.55 -23.94 29.82
CA MET A 1 -7.57 -23.53 28.81
C MET A 1 -6.83 -22.67 27.79
N SER A 2 -6.73 -23.10 26.52
CA SER A 2 -6.18 -22.27 25.47
C SER A 2 -7.14 -21.08 25.25
N GLN A 3 -6.63 -19.85 25.38
CA GLN A 3 -7.39 -18.67 24.96
C GLN A 3 -7.42 -18.68 23.42
N GLU A 4 -8.58 -18.91 22.85
CA GLU A 4 -8.79 -18.76 21.41
C GLU A 4 -8.95 -17.27 21.10
N ILE A 5 -8.31 -16.80 20.04
CA ILE A 5 -8.52 -15.43 19.52
C ILE A 5 -9.89 -15.40 18.87
N SER A 6 -10.75 -14.47 19.29
CA SER A 6 -12.05 -14.31 18.63
C SER A 6 -11.89 -13.78 17.20
N ARG A 7 -12.82 -14.13 16.32
CA ARG A 7 -12.89 -13.57 14.96
C ARG A 7 -12.85 -12.04 14.98
N GLU A 8 -13.62 -11.42 15.86
CA GLU A 8 -13.70 -9.97 15.98
C GLU A 8 -12.36 -9.35 16.35
N GLN A 9 -11.66 -9.92 17.35
CA GLN A 9 -10.32 -9.44 17.73
C GLN A 9 -9.33 -9.52 16.58
N PHE A 10 -9.35 -10.63 15.82
CA PHE A 10 -8.46 -10.81 14.68
C PHE A 10 -8.78 -9.82 13.57
N VAL A 11 -10.07 -9.67 13.21
CA VAL A 11 -10.50 -8.77 12.12
C VAL A 11 -10.18 -7.31 12.47
N ASN A 12 -10.47 -6.88 13.70
CA ASN A 12 -10.16 -5.53 14.16
C ASN A 12 -8.64 -5.25 14.10
N ALA A 13 -7.80 -6.18 14.54
CA ALA A 13 -6.34 -6.04 14.44
C ALA A 13 -5.87 -5.97 12.99
N LEU A 14 -6.43 -6.79 12.10
CA LEU A 14 -6.11 -6.78 10.67
C LEU A 14 -6.46 -5.43 10.03
N PHE A 15 -7.65 -4.88 10.29
CA PHE A 15 -8.06 -3.58 9.77
C PHE A 15 -7.19 -2.44 10.33
N SER A 16 -6.83 -2.49 11.61
CA SER A 16 -5.91 -1.51 12.21
C SER A 16 -4.56 -1.49 11.47
N VAL A 17 -3.98 -2.66 11.18
CA VAL A 17 -2.70 -2.74 10.44
C VAL A 17 -2.86 -2.30 8.98
N ILE A 18 -4.00 -2.57 8.33
CA ILE A 18 -4.29 -2.07 6.98
C ILE A 18 -4.38 -0.53 7.01
N ASP A 19 -5.12 0.04 7.95
CA ASP A 19 -5.26 1.50 8.08
C ASP A 19 -3.90 2.16 8.35
N GLU A 20 -3.07 1.56 9.21
CA GLU A 20 -1.71 2.03 9.48
C GLU A 20 -0.84 2.01 8.23
N SER A 21 -0.97 0.97 7.40
CA SER A 21 -0.21 0.86 6.15
C SER A 21 -0.47 2.02 5.19
N PHE A 22 -1.72 2.48 5.12
CA PHE A 22 -2.14 3.46 4.12
C PHE A 22 -2.25 4.89 4.66
N ASP A 23 -2.78 5.08 5.89
CA ASP A 23 -3.27 6.40 6.33
C ASP A 23 -2.98 6.68 7.81
N LYS A 24 -3.65 5.99 8.73
CA LYS A 24 -3.63 6.31 10.16
C LYS A 24 -2.64 5.44 10.92
N VAL A 25 -1.47 5.99 11.19
CA VAL A 25 -0.45 5.28 12.00
C VAL A 25 -0.86 5.24 13.48
N GLU A 26 -0.94 4.02 14.02
CA GLU A 26 -1.19 3.75 15.44
C GLU A 26 0.05 3.21 16.16
N GLY A 27 1.16 3.00 15.46
CA GLY A 27 2.45 2.58 16.02
C GLY A 27 2.57 1.06 16.20
N VAL A 28 1.80 0.27 15.43
CA VAL A 28 1.96 -1.20 15.42
C VAL A 28 3.24 -1.59 14.71
N TYR A 29 3.54 -0.96 13.55
CA TYR A 29 4.76 -1.22 12.78
C TYR A 29 5.32 -0.01 12.04
N LEU A 30 4.61 1.13 12.01
CA LEU A 30 5.06 2.38 11.39
C LEU A 30 5.22 3.49 12.43
N ASP A 31 6.17 4.40 12.15
CA ASP A 31 6.29 5.65 12.89
C ASP A 31 5.29 6.69 12.40
N SER A 32 4.89 7.62 13.26
CA SER A 32 3.95 8.69 12.92
C SER A 32 4.38 9.45 11.66
N GLY A 33 3.43 9.70 10.76
CA GLY A 33 3.66 10.43 9.51
C GLY A 33 4.43 9.66 8.44
N THR A 34 4.46 8.31 8.53
CA THR A 34 5.19 7.44 7.60
C THR A 34 4.33 6.41 6.88
N SER A 35 3.01 6.54 6.93
CA SER A 35 2.08 5.75 6.12
C SER A 35 2.32 5.97 4.62
N LEU A 36 1.67 5.15 3.79
CA LEU A 36 1.82 5.28 2.34
C LEU A 36 1.35 6.66 1.85
N PHE A 37 0.16 7.12 2.29
CA PHE A 37 -0.35 8.43 1.89
C PHE A 37 0.48 9.57 2.49
N ASP A 38 0.90 9.49 3.77
CA ASP A 38 1.81 10.48 4.35
C ASP A 38 3.11 10.61 3.55
N THR A 39 3.63 9.48 3.07
CA THR A 39 4.87 9.43 2.31
C THR A 39 4.70 10.05 0.91
N ILE A 40 3.68 9.60 0.15
CA ILE A 40 3.53 10.04 -1.25
C ILE A 40 2.96 11.45 -1.40
N ASN A 41 2.18 11.94 -0.42
CA ASN A 41 1.63 13.29 -0.44
C ASN A 41 2.70 14.39 -0.25
N LYS A 42 3.87 14.04 0.25
CA LYS A 42 5.03 14.95 0.38
C LYS A 42 5.86 15.06 -0.90
N LEU A 43 5.52 14.31 -1.97
CA LEU A 43 6.29 14.23 -3.20
C LEU A 43 5.64 15.01 -4.33
N SER A 44 6.47 15.75 -5.07
CA SER A 44 6.08 16.31 -6.36
C SER A 44 6.04 15.23 -7.44
N ALA A 45 5.38 15.53 -8.58
CA ALA A 45 5.37 14.65 -9.76
C ALA A 45 6.79 14.37 -10.29
N ASP A 46 7.67 15.37 -10.26
CA ASP A 46 9.06 15.24 -10.68
C ASP A 46 9.82 14.27 -9.77
N GLU A 47 9.63 14.37 -8.45
CA GLU A 47 10.23 13.44 -7.49
C GLU A 47 9.69 12.02 -7.67
N ALA A 48 8.37 11.88 -7.88
CA ALA A 48 7.73 10.59 -8.11
C ALA A 48 8.15 9.93 -9.42
N SER A 49 8.60 10.71 -10.42
CA SER A 49 9.04 10.25 -11.74
C SER A 49 10.56 9.97 -11.82
N ARG A 50 11.33 10.28 -10.77
CA ARG A 50 12.79 10.04 -10.78
C ARG A 50 13.11 8.55 -10.67
N LYS A 51 14.03 8.11 -11.54
CA LYS A 51 14.64 6.78 -11.41
C LYS A 51 15.83 6.85 -10.45
N VAL A 52 15.97 5.86 -9.58
CA VAL A 52 17.22 5.65 -8.85
C VAL A 52 18.30 5.14 -9.81
N PRO A 53 19.60 5.39 -9.55
CA PRO A 53 20.66 4.83 -10.35
C PRO A 53 20.51 3.31 -10.50
N ASN A 54 20.54 2.82 -11.73
CA ASN A 54 20.33 1.41 -12.10
C ASN A 54 18.91 0.85 -11.77
N GLY A 55 17.96 1.69 -11.33
CA GLY A 55 16.58 1.29 -11.07
C GLY A 55 15.77 1.13 -12.36
N LYS A 56 14.86 0.16 -12.36
CA LYS A 56 13.99 -0.13 -13.50
C LYS A 56 12.66 0.61 -13.44
N THR A 57 12.25 1.07 -12.25
CA THR A 57 10.96 1.72 -12.00
C THR A 57 11.13 3.05 -11.26
N THR A 58 10.02 3.75 -11.04
CA THR A 58 9.92 5.03 -10.34
C THR A 58 8.96 4.91 -9.16
N ILE A 59 8.89 5.92 -8.30
CA ILE A 59 7.90 5.96 -7.22
C ILE A 59 6.48 5.93 -7.81
N ALA A 60 6.22 6.67 -8.89
CA ALA A 60 4.93 6.63 -9.58
C ALA A 60 4.59 5.22 -10.07
N GLY A 61 5.57 4.47 -10.58
CA GLY A 61 5.41 3.07 -10.95
C GLY A 61 5.04 2.16 -9.76
N HIS A 62 5.68 2.34 -8.61
CA HIS A 62 5.34 1.60 -7.39
C HIS A 62 3.93 1.92 -6.89
N VAL A 63 3.51 3.18 -6.94
CA VAL A 63 2.17 3.62 -6.54
C VAL A 63 1.09 3.04 -7.46
N ASP A 64 1.32 3.06 -8.77
CA ASP A 64 0.38 2.47 -9.72
C ASP A 64 0.31 0.95 -9.62
N HIS A 65 1.45 0.30 -9.39
CA HIS A 65 1.48 -1.14 -9.12
C HIS A 65 0.72 -1.51 -7.83
N ALA A 66 0.90 -0.75 -6.75
CA ALA A 66 0.13 -0.96 -5.52
C ALA A 66 -1.38 -0.80 -5.76
N ARG A 67 -1.80 0.23 -6.50
CA ARG A 67 -3.19 0.43 -6.92
C ARG A 67 -3.72 -0.76 -7.74
N PHE A 68 -2.93 -1.21 -8.71
CA PHE A 68 -3.29 -2.35 -9.55
C PHE A 68 -3.46 -3.62 -8.72
N TYR A 69 -2.52 -3.87 -7.78
CA TYR A 69 -2.58 -5.00 -6.87
C TYR A 69 -3.87 -5.00 -6.05
N LEU A 70 -4.28 -3.86 -5.47
CA LEU A 70 -5.52 -3.78 -4.69
C LEU A 70 -6.74 -4.20 -5.52
N ARG A 71 -6.82 -3.80 -6.78
CA ARG A 71 -7.90 -4.21 -7.68
C ARG A 71 -7.83 -5.69 -8.04
N ALA A 72 -6.64 -6.21 -8.26
CA ALA A 72 -6.45 -7.63 -8.56
C ALA A 72 -6.82 -8.51 -7.37
N ILE A 73 -6.39 -8.13 -6.15
CA ILE A 73 -6.67 -8.91 -4.94
C ILE A 73 -8.15 -8.81 -4.52
N GLU A 74 -8.82 -7.65 -4.76
CA GLU A 74 -10.26 -7.51 -4.59
C GLU A 74 -11.02 -8.52 -5.46
N ASN A 75 -10.67 -8.62 -6.74
CA ASN A 75 -11.28 -9.58 -7.65
C ASN A 75 -11.00 -11.03 -7.23
N PHE A 76 -9.79 -11.32 -6.76
CA PHE A 76 -9.42 -12.64 -6.23
C PHE A 76 -10.25 -13.02 -4.99
N MET A 77 -10.42 -12.10 -4.03
CA MET A 77 -11.20 -12.32 -2.81
C MET A 77 -12.70 -12.50 -3.11
N LEU A 78 -13.20 -11.81 -4.13
CA LEU A 78 -14.59 -11.91 -4.63
C LEU A 78 -14.79 -13.09 -5.60
N GLU A 79 -13.74 -13.87 -5.86
CA GLU A 79 -13.78 -15.00 -6.81
C GLU A 79 -14.28 -14.62 -8.21
N LYS A 80 -14.04 -13.37 -8.62
CA LYS A 80 -14.43 -12.91 -9.97
C LYS A 80 -13.59 -13.64 -11.04
N PRO A 81 -14.22 -14.09 -12.14
CA PRO A 81 -13.49 -14.75 -13.22
C PRO A 81 -12.56 -13.77 -13.94
N GLY A 82 -11.43 -14.28 -14.41
CA GLY A 82 -10.47 -13.52 -15.21
C GLY A 82 -9.03 -13.84 -14.84
N LYS A 83 -8.13 -13.63 -15.80
CA LYS A 83 -6.68 -13.66 -15.54
C LYS A 83 -6.18 -12.24 -15.37
N VAL A 84 -5.33 -12.03 -14.39
CA VAL A 84 -4.65 -10.75 -14.18
C VAL A 84 -3.40 -10.73 -15.06
N ASP A 85 -3.30 -9.73 -15.93
CA ASP A 85 -2.05 -9.47 -16.66
C ASP A 85 -1.16 -8.55 -15.82
N TRP A 86 -0.21 -9.15 -15.13
CA TRP A 86 0.70 -8.41 -14.26
C TRP A 86 1.67 -7.50 -15.03
N SER A 87 1.83 -7.67 -16.34
CA SER A 87 2.66 -6.77 -17.14
C SER A 87 2.08 -5.35 -17.24
N GLU A 88 0.75 -5.23 -17.13
CA GLU A 88 0.05 -3.95 -17.12
C GLU A 88 0.32 -3.12 -15.85
N SER A 89 0.69 -3.77 -14.75
CA SER A 89 0.88 -3.12 -13.45
C SER A 89 2.14 -2.23 -13.36
N TRP A 90 3.04 -2.29 -14.34
CA TRP A 90 4.32 -1.56 -14.37
C TRP A 90 4.46 -0.61 -15.57
N GLN A 91 3.34 -0.20 -16.17
CA GLN A 91 3.36 0.69 -17.35
C GLN A 91 3.65 2.15 -16.98
N THR A 92 3.28 2.60 -15.79
CA THR A 92 3.54 3.96 -15.33
C THR A 92 5.01 4.14 -14.96
N THR A 93 5.68 5.08 -15.63
CA THR A 93 7.09 5.41 -15.37
C THR A 93 7.29 6.88 -15.03
N THR A 94 6.51 7.77 -15.63
CA THR A 94 6.55 9.22 -15.40
C THR A 94 5.14 9.76 -15.31
N VAL A 95 4.97 10.85 -14.56
CA VAL A 95 3.69 11.55 -14.39
C VAL A 95 3.93 13.06 -14.38
N ASN A 96 3.00 13.83 -14.93
CA ASN A 96 2.91 15.26 -14.68
C ASN A 96 2.12 15.54 -13.38
N ALA A 97 2.02 16.80 -12.98
CA ALA A 97 1.37 17.17 -11.72
C ALA A 97 -0.11 16.70 -11.65
N GLN A 98 -0.87 16.85 -12.73
CA GLN A 98 -2.27 16.43 -12.78
C GLN A 98 -2.39 14.89 -12.73
N GLU A 99 -1.54 14.18 -13.46
CA GLU A 99 -1.50 12.71 -13.47
C GLU A 99 -1.09 12.15 -12.11
N TRP A 100 -0.16 12.82 -11.40
CA TRP A 100 0.28 12.42 -10.07
C TRP A 100 -0.87 12.52 -9.06
N GLU A 101 -1.58 13.65 -9.02
CA GLU A 101 -2.75 13.80 -8.16
C GLU A 101 -3.83 12.75 -8.51
N ALA A 102 -4.13 12.58 -9.79
CA ALA A 102 -5.10 11.58 -10.24
C ALA A 102 -4.68 10.13 -9.88
N LEU A 103 -3.39 9.82 -9.87
CA LEU A 103 -2.88 8.51 -9.46
C LEU A 103 -3.07 8.27 -7.96
N LYS A 104 -2.77 9.27 -7.12
CA LYS A 104 -3.01 9.20 -5.67
C LYS A 104 -4.49 8.99 -5.35
N GLU A 105 -5.38 9.73 -6.02
CA GLU A 105 -6.83 9.57 -5.88
C GLU A 105 -7.30 8.17 -6.32
N ARG A 106 -6.77 7.63 -7.42
CA ARG A 106 -7.10 6.27 -7.86
C ARG A 106 -6.60 5.21 -6.88
N LEU A 107 -5.42 5.39 -6.25
CA LEU A 107 -4.93 4.50 -5.21
C LEU A 107 -5.85 4.54 -3.99
N LYS A 108 -6.25 5.76 -3.56
CA LYS A 108 -7.18 5.94 -2.45
C LYS A 108 -8.52 5.25 -2.73
N ALA A 109 -9.09 5.47 -3.90
CA ALA A 109 -10.35 4.83 -4.30
C ALA A 109 -10.25 3.29 -4.34
N ALA A 110 -9.10 2.74 -4.77
CA ALA A 110 -8.88 1.29 -4.75
C ALA A 110 -8.78 0.74 -3.31
N ARG A 111 -8.11 1.46 -2.41
CA ARG A 111 -8.04 1.10 -0.98
C ARG A 111 -9.43 1.16 -0.32
N ASP A 112 -10.17 2.24 -0.55
CA ASP A 112 -11.51 2.41 0.04
C ASP A 112 -12.48 1.32 -0.48
N SER A 113 -12.39 0.97 -1.76
CA SER A 113 -13.18 -0.11 -2.37
C SER A 113 -12.93 -1.46 -1.71
N ILE A 114 -11.66 -1.86 -1.57
CA ILE A 114 -11.33 -3.17 -0.99
C ILE A 114 -11.64 -3.24 0.51
N VAL A 115 -11.47 -2.13 1.25
CA VAL A 115 -11.86 -2.05 2.66
C VAL A 115 -13.38 -2.19 2.79
N ALA A 116 -14.16 -1.53 1.95
CA ALA A 116 -15.62 -1.70 1.93
C ALA A 116 -16.02 -3.14 1.64
N VAL A 117 -15.40 -3.79 0.63
CA VAL A 117 -15.64 -5.21 0.31
C VAL A 117 -15.31 -6.11 1.50
N MET A 118 -14.19 -5.88 2.18
CA MET A 118 -13.78 -6.70 3.34
C MET A 118 -14.72 -6.53 4.54
N ASN A 119 -15.30 -5.34 4.73
CA ASN A 119 -16.28 -5.10 5.81
C ASN A 119 -17.58 -5.92 5.63
N GLU A 120 -17.91 -6.27 4.39
CA GLU A 120 -19.08 -7.09 4.06
C GLU A 120 -18.82 -8.60 4.19
N PHE A 121 -17.59 -9.03 4.54
CA PHE A 121 -17.31 -10.45 4.67
C PHE A 121 -17.94 -11.05 5.92
N ASP A 122 -18.82 -11.99 5.73
CA ASP A 122 -19.45 -12.82 6.77
C ASP A 122 -18.57 -14.03 7.15
N ASP A 123 -17.78 -14.55 6.20
CA ASP A 123 -16.90 -15.70 6.38
C ASP A 123 -15.43 -15.35 6.17
N TRP A 124 -14.71 -15.23 7.28
CA TRP A 124 -13.25 -15.03 7.30
C TRP A 124 -12.46 -16.36 7.35
N ASN A 125 -13.13 -17.52 7.40
CA ASN A 125 -12.44 -18.82 7.28
C ASN A 125 -12.10 -19.15 5.82
N ASN A 126 -12.65 -18.42 4.86
CA ASN A 126 -12.29 -18.57 3.46
C ASN A 126 -10.81 -18.17 3.25
N PRO A 127 -9.93 -19.12 2.83
CA PRO A 127 -8.50 -18.86 2.72
C PRO A 127 -8.14 -17.78 1.67
N LYS A 128 -8.99 -17.55 0.67
CA LYS A 128 -8.79 -16.48 -0.31
C LYS A 128 -9.05 -15.11 0.32
N LYS A 129 -10.10 -14.98 1.11
CA LYS A 129 -10.43 -13.73 1.82
C LYS A 129 -9.34 -13.40 2.84
N LEU A 130 -9.01 -14.35 3.72
CA LEU A 130 -7.98 -14.17 4.73
C LEU A 130 -6.60 -13.93 4.12
N GLY A 131 -6.18 -14.79 3.19
CA GLY A 131 -4.89 -14.67 2.51
C GLY A 131 -4.77 -13.38 1.70
N GLY A 132 -5.86 -12.95 1.05
CA GLY A 132 -5.92 -11.67 0.33
C GLY A 132 -5.72 -10.48 1.25
N ALA A 133 -6.39 -10.46 2.40
CA ALA A 133 -6.26 -9.37 3.38
C ALA A 133 -4.84 -9.29 3.99
N MET A 134 -4.25 -10.42 4.34
CA MET A 134 -2.84 -10.47 4.76
C MET A 134 -1.88 -10.02 3.64
N GLY A 135 -2.20 -10.39 2.38
CA GLY A 135 -1.46 -9.98 1.21
C GLY A 135 -1.47 -8.47 0.99
N ILE A 136 -2.58 -7.78 1.29
CA ILE A 136 -2.67 -6.32 1.22
C ILE A 136 -1.64 -5.67 2.14
N VAL A 137 -1.56 -6.10 3.40
CA VAL A 137 -0.59 -5.57 4.36
C VAL A 137 0.83 -5.81 3.89
N ALA A 138 1.18 -7.06 3.58
CA ALA A 138 2.53 -7.45 3.18
C ALA A 138 2.99 -6.72 1.90
N HIS A 139 2.12 -6.64 0.89
CA HIS A 139 2.42 -5.99 -0.38
C HIS A 139 2.58 -4.48 -0.24
N THR A 140 1.68 -3.84 0.53
CA THR A 140 1.75 -2.39 0.79
C THR A 140 3.01 -2.04 1.57
N ALA A 141 3.33 -2.79 2.63
CA ALA A 141 4.55 -2.60 3.42
C ALA A 141 5.82 -2.75 2.56
N PHE A 142 5.86 -3.76 1.67
CA PHE A 142 6.97 -3.95 0.73
C PHE A 142 7.16 -2.73 -0.17
N HIS A 143 6.08 -2.24 -0.80
CA HIS A 143 6.17 -1.09 -1.71
C HIS A 143 6.45 0.21 -0.97
N LEU A 144 5.89 0.41 0.23
CA LEU A 144 6.21 1.55 1.08
C LEU A 144 7.70 1.59 1.44
N GLY A 145 8.27 0.46 1.84
CA GLY A 145 9.71 0.33 2.10
C GLY A 145 10.56 0.67 0.88
N ALA A 146 10.18 0.14 -0.31
CA ALA A 146 10.86 0.44 -1.57
C ALA A 146 10.79 1.94 -1.93
N ILE A 147 9.60 2.55 -1.83
CA ILE A 147 9.38 3.99 -2.08
C ILE A 147 10.27 4.82 -1.15
N ARG A 148 10.30 4.53 0.15
CA ARG A 148 11.13 5.25 1.13
C ARG A 148 12.62 5.15 0.80
N GLN A 149 13.12 3.98 0.39
CA GLN A 149 14.50 3.81 -0.06
C GLN A 149 14.80 4.60 -1.34
N MET A 150 13.84 4.67 -2.28
CA MET A 150 13.99 5.48 -3.50
C MET A 150 14.05 6.98 -3.17
N ILE A 151 13.26 7.47 -2.21
CA ILE A 151 13.32 8.86 -1.73
C ILE A 151 14.71 9.17 -1.18
N ILE A 152 15.27 8.30 -0.33
CA ILE A 152 16.63 8.46 0.22
C ILE A 152 17.65 8.52 -0.91
N ALA A 153 17.61 7.57 -1.84
CA ALA A 153 18.57 7.47 -2.93
C ALA A 153 18.52 8.67 -3.89
N THR A 154 17.35 9.27 -4.10
CA THR A 154 17.18 10.42 -5.02
C THR A 154 17.40 11.79 -4.38
N LYS A 155 17.29 11.90 -3.04
CA LYS A 155 17.50 13.13 -2.28
C LYS A 155 18.91 13.26 -1.67
N GLY A 156 19.85 12.41 -2.07
CA GLY A 156 21.25 12.49 -1.62
C GLY A 156 21.47 12.02 -0.17
N GLY A 157 20.74 11.02 0.28
CA GLY A 157 20.99 10.33 1.56
C GLY A 157 20.42 11.00 2.81
N ARG A 158 19.69 12.13 2.68
CA ARG A 158 18.97 12.78 3.78
C ARG A 158 17.51 12.96 3.43
N ALA A 159 16.74 11.86 3.39
CA ALA A 159 15.32 11.97 3.65
C ALA A 159 15.16 12.04 5.19
N ASN A 160 14.46 13.05 5.71
CA ASN A 160 13.89 12.98 7.05
C ASN A 160 12.86 11.86 7.02
N LEU A 161 13.34 10.66 7.29
CA LEU A 161 12.52 9.51 7.61
C LEU A 161 12.19 9.65 9.10
N GLY A 162 11.20 10.45 9.49
CA GLY A 162 10.84 10.68 10.87
C GLY A 162 12.06 10.69 11.82
N GLU A 163 12.22 11.66 12.64
CA GLU A 163 13.28 11.60 13.66
C GLU A 163 13.02 10.31 14.44
N PHE A 164 13.96 9.36 14.37
CA PHE A 164 14.01 8.27 15.32
C PHE A 164 14.33 8.92 16.67
N GLU A 165 13.31 9.36 17.38
CA GLU A 165 13.49 9.65 18.79
C GLU A 165 13.81 8.30 19.45
N THR A 166 15.07 8.18 19.83
CA THR A 166 15.57 7.09 20.65
C THR A 166 14.71 6.97 21.90
N MET A 167 14.00 5.84 22.01
CA MET A 167 13.52 5.38 23.33
C MET A 167 14.70 5.00 24.20
#